data_24bfef5782d634ed0f272fdff7cd8c63
#
_entry.id   24bfef5782d634ed0f272fdff7cd8c63
#
_cell.length_a   1.000
_cell.length_b   1.000
_cell.length_c   1.000
_cell.angle_alpha   90.00
_cell.angle_beta   90.00
_cell.angle_gamma   90.00
#
_symmetry.space_group_name_H-M   'P 1'
#
loop_
_entity.id
_entity.type
_entity.pdbx_description
1 polymer ?
#
loop_
_entity_poly.entity_id
_entity_poly.type
_entity_poly.pdbx_seq_one_letter_code
_entity_poly.pdbx_strand_id
1 'polypeptide(L)'
;MAKEVTKRSENYSQWYDDLVVKADLAERSAVRGCMVIKPYGYAIWEKMQHILDRKFKETGHQNAYFPLFIPKSFLSREAEHVEGFAKECAVVTHHRLMKDPNGTGVVVDPSAKLEEELIVRPTSETIIWNTYKGWIKSWRDLPILCNQWANVVRWEMRTRLFLRTAEFLWQEGHTAHATREEAEQEAQKMVNVYADFARNTMALPVVVGHKSPNERFAGALDTLTIEAMMQDGKALQAGTSHFLGQNFAKAFNVLFTNKEGNQEYVWATSWGVSTRLMGALIMAHGDDNGLVLPPELAPIQVVMVPIFKTDEEHNAIVQRMSEIKAELEKAGVSVKIDDRDTLRPGFKFAEWELKGVPVRIAMGPRDLAAGTLEIARRDTLEKSSVSQEAVAEHIEKLLVDIQQNIYNKALAFRDANVRKVDSWDEFKEEIKKGGFLLCHWDGTTETEERIKEETKATIRCIPIDSYVCEEEGKCIYSGKPSHRRVIFSIAY
;
A
#
# COMPACT_ATOMS: atom_id res chain seq x y z
N MET A 1 19.89 -25.54 0.96
CA MET A 1 18.75 -25.55 1.88
C MET A 1 17.85 -24.42 1.49
N ALA A 2 16.55 -24.64 1.39
CA ALA A 2 15.59 -23.54 1.26
C ALA A 2 15.85 -22.56 2.41
N LYS A 3 15.77 -21.25 2.16
CA LYS A 3 15.97 -20.23 3.20
C LYS A 3 14.81 -20.35 4.19
N GLU A 4 15.04 -20.94 5.35
CA GLU A 4 14.02 -21.07 6.37
C GLU A 4 13.55 -19.69 6.83
N VAL A 5 12.23 -19.50 6.86
CA VAL A 5 11.58 -18.31 7.38
C VAL A 5 11.25 -18.55 8.84
N THR A 6 11.47 -17.56 9.72
CA THR A 6 11.01 -17.62 11.10
C THR A 6 9.49 -17.84 11.13
N LYS A 7 8.99 -18.68 12.03
CA LYS A 7 7.54 -18.91 12.12
C LYS A 7 6.81 -17.71 12.73
N ARG A 8 5.63 -17.39 12.22
CA ARG A 8 4.79 -16.30 12.72
C ARG A 8 4.49 -16.42 14.21
N SER A 9 4.25 -17.64 14.68
CA SER A 9 3.97 -17.95 16.10
C SER A 9 5.18 -17.76 17.04
N GLU A 10 6.41 -17.83 16.51
CA GLU A 10 7.64 -17.63 17.28
C GLU A 10 7.99 -16.13 17.36
N ASN A 11 7.99 -15.45 16.23
CA ASN A 11 8.29 -14.02 16.15
C ASN A 11 7.73 -13.41 14.86
N TYR A 12 6.55 -12.80 14.96
CA TYR A 12 5.87 -12.21 13.81
C TYR A 12 6.66 -11.07 13.14
N SER A 13 7.39 -10.29 13.93
CA SER A 13 8.23 -9.21 13.39
C SER A 13 9.39 -9.76 12.57
N GLN A 14 10.09 -10.77 13.09
CA GLN A 14 11.21 -11.40 12.38
C GLN A 14 10.73 -12.17 11.15
N TRP A 15 9.56 -12.83 11.24
CA TRP A 15 8.92 -13.49 10.11
C TRP A 15 8.72 -12.51 8.93
N TYR A 16 8.19 -11.32 9.21
CA TYR A 16 7.99 -10.28 8.19
C TYR A 16 9.31 -9.87 7.54
N ASP A 17 10.32 -9.56 8.37
CA ASP A 17 11.64 -9.14 7.88
C ASP A 17 12.30 -10.25 7.06
N ASP A 18 12.17 -11.48 7.49
CA ASP A 18 12.64 -12.66 6.75
C ASP A 18 11.97 -12.77 5.38
N LEU A 19 10.65 -12.64 5.32
CA LEU A 19 9.93 -12.72 4.04
C LEU A 19 10.38 -11.63 3.06
N VAL A 20 10.47 -10.39 3.50
CA VAL A 20 10.91 -9.28 2.65
C VAL A 20 12.26 -9.55 2.01
N VAL A 21 13.23 -10.05 2.81
CA VAL A 21 14.60 -10.25 2.34
C VAL A 21 14.74 -11.56 1.56
N LYS A 22 14.19 -12.67 2.09
CA LYS A 22 14.40 -14.01 1.53
C LYS A 22 13.60 -14.27 0.25
N ALA A 23 12.44 -13.61 0.10
CA ALA A 23 11.65 -13.65 -1.14
C ALA A 23 12.14 -12.67 -2.22
N ASP A 24 13.28 -12.02 -2.02
CA ASP A 24 13.88 -11.05 -2.93
C ASP A 24 13.00 -9.81 -3.22
N LEU A 25 12.30 -9.30 -2.20
CA LEU A 25 11.44 -8.12 -2.37
C LEU A 25 12.21 -6.82 -2.16
N ALA A 26 12.94 -6.70 -1.05
CA ALA A 26 13.72 -5.53 -0.72
C ALA A 26 14.85 -5.85 0.26
N GLU A 27 15.79 -4.93 0.38
CA GLU A 27 16.88 -4.98 1.36
C GLU A 27 17.21 -3.56 1.84
N ARG A 28 17.95 -3.48 2.95
CA ARG A 28 18.42 -2.19 3.46
C ARG A 28 19.53 -1.64 2.57
N SER A 29 19.45 -0.35 2.25
CA SER A 29 20.48 0.32 1.48
C SER A 29 21.65 0.79 2.37
N ALA A 30 22.71 1.31 1.74
CA ALA A 30 23.80 1.98 2.44
C ALA A 30 23.35 3.29 3.15
N VAL A 31 22.23 3.87 2.71
CA VAL A 31 21.62 5.04 3.34
C VAL A 31 20.66 4.59 4.43
N ARG A 32 20.94 4.95 5.67
CA ARG A 32 20.12 4.55 6.82
C ARG A 32 18.66 4.96 6.62
N GLY A 33 17.76 4.01 6.79
CA GLY A 33 16.33 4.23 6.68
C GLY A 33 15.76 4.16 5.28
N CYS A 34 16.60 4.09 4.25
CA CYS A 34 16.21 3.87 2.86
C CYS A 34 16.36 2.40 2.48
N MET A 35 15.51 1.92 1.58
CA MET A 35 15.54 0.55 1.09
C MET A 35 15.90 0.49 -0.40
N VAL A 36 16.48 -0.63 -0.80
CA VAL A 36 16.55 -1.06 -2.19
C VAL A 36 15.38 -1.99 -2.44
N ILE A 37 14.46 -1.63 -3.32
CA ILE A 37 13.41 -2.54 -3.78
C ILE A 37 14.02 -3.39 -4.91
N LYS A 38 14.09 -4.70 -4.70
CA LYS A 38 14.70 -5.64 -5.65
C LYS A 38 13.76 -5.88 -6.84
N PRO A 39 14.27 -6.40 -7.98
CA PRO A 39 13.46 -6.55 -9.19
C PRO A 39 12.15 -7.31 -8.99
N TYR A 40 12.12 -8.37 -8.20
CA TYR A 40 10.88 -9.12 -7.94
C TYR A 40 9.86 -8.31 -7.12
N GLY A 41 10.34 -7.62 -6.08
CA GLY A 41 9.49 -6.71 -5.28
C GLY A 41 8.99 -5.53 -6.12
N TYR A 42 9.87 -4.97 -6.97
CA TYR A 42 9.50 -3.85 -7.83
C TYR A 42 8.45 -4.26 -8.88
N ALA A 43 8.55 -5.47 -9.43
CA ALA A 43 7.56 -5.99 -10.38
C ALA A 43 6.15 -6.11 -9.77
N ILE A 44 6.03 -6.41 -8.47
CA ILE A 44 4.74 -6.39 -7.76
C ILE A 44 4.23 -4.94 -7.64
N TRP A 45 5.12 -4.00 -7.28
CA TRP A 45 4.77 -2.59 -7.20
C TRP A 45 4.35 -2.01 -8.56
N GLU A 46 5.03 -2.36 -9.64
CA GLU A 46 4.66 -1.96 -11.01
C GLU A 46 3.25 -2.45 -11.39
N LYS A 47 2.87 -3.66 -10.98
CA LYS A 47 1.49 -4.15 -11.18
C LYS A 47 0.48 -3.33 -10.38
N MET A 48 0.77 -3.02 -9.10
CA MET A 48 -0.07 -2.15 -8.28
C MET A 48 -0.23 -0.77 -8.95
N GLN A 49 0.89 -0.19 -9.37
CA GLN A 49 0.93 1.11 -10.04
C GLN A 49 0.12 1.09 -11.34
N HIS A 50 0.32 0.09 -12.20
CA HIS A 50 -0.39 -0.03 -13.47
C HIS A 50 -1.91 -0.12 -13.30
N ILE A 51 -2.38 -0.94 -12.36
CA ILE A 51 -3.81 -1.13 -12.10
C ILE A 51 -4.43 0.14 -11.50
N LEU A 52 -3.78 0.75 -10.52
CA LEU A 52 -4.25 2.00 -9.92
C LEU A 52 -4.24 3.15 -10.93
N ASP A 53 -3.19 3.29 -11.72
CA ASP A 53 -3.07 4.35 -12.74
C ASP A 53 -4.20 4.26 -13.77
N ARG A 54 -4.56 3.05 -14.20
CA ARG A 54 -5.72 2.82 -15.05
C ARG A 54 -7.01 3.30 -14.39
N LYS A 55 -7.25 2.92 -13.12
CA LYS A 55 -8.44 3.34 -12.36
C LYS A 55 -8.52 4.86 -12.21
N PHE A 56 -7.41 5.54 -11.99
CA PHE A 56 -7.37 7.01 -11.92
C PHE A 56 -7.71 7.63 -13.28
N LYS A 57 -7.20 7.10 -14.38
CA LYS A 57 -7.54 7.57 -15.73
C LYS A 57 -9.01 7.33 -16.09
N GLU A 58 -9.58 6.21 -15.67
CA GLU A 58 -11.02 5.91 -15.82
C GLU A 58 -11.92 6.92 -15.07
N THR A 59 -11.43 7.53 -13.99
CA THR A 59 -12.11 8.60 -13.25
C THR A 59 -11.76 10.02 -13.75
N GLY A 60 -11.03 10.12 -14.87
CA GLY A 60 -10.72 11.40 -15.54
C GLY A 60 -9.42 12.08 -15.07
N HIS A 61 -8.67 11.45 -14.16
CA HIS A 61 -7.42 12.01 -13.67
C HIS A 61 -6.28 11.88 -14.68
N GLN A 62 -5.37 12.84 -14.64
CA GLN A 62 -4.18 12.88 -15.48
C GLN A 62 -2.92 12.93 -14.63
N ASN A 63 -1.89 12.23 -15.08
CA ASN A 63 -0.59 12.26 -14.42
C ASN A 63 0.14 13.56 -14.72
N ALA A 64 0.72 14.16 -13.70
CA ALA A 64 1.64 15.29 -13.79
C ALA A 64 2.92 14.97 -13.00
N TYR A 65 3.94 15.80 -13.15
CA TYR A 65 5.15 15.72 -12.35
C TYR A 65 5.50 17.10 -11.78
N PHE A 66 5.69 17.15 -10.47
CA PHE A 66 6.09 18.35 -9.76
C PHE A 66 7.51 18.19 -9.20
N PRO A 67 8.28 19.29 -9.03
CA PRO A 67 9.66 19.21 -8.60
C PRO A 67 9.87 18.51 -7.26
N LEU A 68 11.00 17.80 -7.15
CA LEU A 68 11.45 17.16 -5.91
C LEU A 68 11.74 18.17 -4.80
N PHE A 69 12.30 19.34 -5.17
CA PHE A 69 12.72 20.36 -4.23
C PHE A 69 11.65 21.42 -4.01
N ILE A 70 11.44 21.77 -2.75
CA ILE A 70 10.51 22.80 -2.32
C ILE A 70 11.29 23.93 -1.67
N PRO A 71 11.15 25.19 -2.10
CA PRO A 71 11.75 26.33 -1.40
C PRO A 71 11.27 26.38 0.06
N LYS A 72 12.20 26.58 1.01
CA LYS A 72 11.86 26.64 2.45
C LYS A 72 10.79 27.68 2.76
N SER A 73 10.80 28.81 2.04
CA SER A 73 9.79 29.87 2.18
C SER A 73 8.36 29.41 1.90
N PHE A 74 8.16 28.36 1.10
CA PHE A 74 6.81 27.84 0.82
C PHE A 74 6.21 27.14 2.05
N LEU A 75 7.03 26.41 2.80
CA LEU A 75 6.57 25.76 4.03
C LEU A 75 6.22 26.78 5.12
N SER A 76 6.86 27.93 5.13
CA SER A 76 6.56 29.00 6.09
C SER A 76 5.20 29.68 5.89
N ARG A 77 4.54 29.44 4.73
CA ARG A 77 3.21 30.00 4.46
C ARG A 77 2.08 29.20 5.10
N GLU A 78 2.37 27.98 5.53
CA GLU A 78 1.40 27.10 6.15
C GLU A 78 1.97 26.40 7.38
N ALA A 79 1.95 27.10 8.50
CA ALA A 79 2.56 26.66 9.75
C ALA A 79 1.93 25.35 10.28
N GLU A 80 0.61 25.13 10.12
CA GLU A 80 -0.07 23.91 10.56
C GLU A 80 0.42 22.67 9.78
N HIS A 81 0.67 22.83 8.49
CA HIS A 81 1.23 21.77 7.66
C HIS A 81 2.67 21.40 8.08
N VAL A 82 3.46 22.41 8.44
CA VAL A 82 4.82 22.23 8.95
C VAL A 82 4.84 21.44 10.26
N GLU A 83 3.90 21.71 11.17
CA GLU A 83 3.82 20.97 12.44
C GLU A 83 3.50 19.49 12.25
N GLY A 84 2.73 19.14 11.20
CA GLY A 84 2.36 17.75 10.90
C GLY A 84 3.43 16.95 10.16
N PHE A 85 4.17 17.56 9.22
CA PHE A 85 5.00 16.80 8.26
C PHE A 85 6.43 17.28 8.08
N ALA A 86 6.75 18.53 8.39
CA ALA A 86 8.03 19.13 8.03
C ALA A 86 9.04 19.22 9.18
N LYS A 87 8.73 18.71 10.37
CA LYS A 87 9.69 18.68 11.49
C LYS A 87 10.91 17.82 11.19
N GLU A 88 10.74 16.75 10.42
CA GLU A 88 11.77 15.76 10.10
C GLU A 88 11.87 15.59 8.58
N CYS A 89 12.61 16.48 7.93
CA CYS A 89 12.83 16.51 6.49
C CYS A 89 14.32 16.57 6.14
N ALA A 90 14.64 16.26 4.88
CA ALA A 90 15.97 16.48 4.34
C ALA A 90 16.08 17.90 3.77
N VAL A 91 17.09 18.64 4.22
CA VAL A 91 17.33 20.04 3.82
C VAL A 91 18.59 20.11 2.96
N VAL A 92 18.46 20.67 1.75
CA VAL A 92 19.58 20.90 0.84
C VAL A 92 20.07 22.33 1.01
N THR A 93 21.33 22.46 1.39
CA THR A 93 21.95 23.75 1.74
C THR A 93 23.02 24.21 0.74
N HIS A 94 23.58 23.29 -0.05
CA HIS A 94 24.66 23.56 -1.00
C HIS A 94 24.41 22.76 -2.30
N HIS A 95 25.01 23.23 -3.39
CA HIS A 95 24.84 22.63 -4.72
C HIS A 95 26.12 22.10 -5.36
N ARG A 96 27.26 22.11 -4.63
CA ARG A 96 28.56 21.66 -5.17
C ARG A 96 29.43 21.00 -4.12
N LEU A 97 30.20 20.02 -4.58
CA LEU A 97 31.29 19.41 -3.84
C LEU A 97 32.63 19.90 -4.41
N MET A 98 33.66 19.94 -3.56
CA MET A 98 35.02 20.20 -3.95
C MET A 98 35.96 19.11 -3.39
N LYS A 99 37.16 19.01 -3.96
CA LYS A 99 38.20 18.14 -3.42
C LYS A 99 38.57 18.61 -2.00
N ASP A 100 38.69 17.65 -1.07
CA ASP A 100 39.12 17.99 0.28
C ASP A 100 40.55 18.59 0.26
N PRO A 101 40.73 19.85 0.69
CA PRO A 101 42.03 20.47 0.72
C PRO A 101 43.00 19.80 1.73
N ASN A 102 42.49 19.05 2.71
CA ASN A 102 43.24 18.43 3.78
C ASN A 102 43.33 16.90 3.67
N GLY A 103 42.77 16.28 2.62
CA GLY A 103 42.70 14.83 2.52
C GLY A 103 42.43 14.28 1.13
N THR A 104 42.09 12.99 1.09
CA THR A 104 41.75 12.26 -0.14
C THR A 104 40.22 12.04 -0.22
N GLY A 105 39.48 13.01 -0.59
CA GLY A 105 38.03 12.86 -0.66
C GLY A 105 37.34 14.09 -1.23
N VAL A 106 36.04 14.20 -1.00
CA VAL A 106 35.24 15.36 -1.35
C VAL A 106 34.55 15.92 -0.12
N VAL A 107 34.47 17.24 -0.08
CA VAL A 107 33.76 18.01 0.96
C VAL A 107 32.76 18.94 0.29
N VAL A 108 31.78 19.39 1.05
CA VAL A 108 30.86 20.42 0.58
C VAL A 108 31.64 21.70 0.34
N ASP A 109 31.48 22.33 -0.83
CA ASP A 109 32.08 23.62 -1.15
C ASP A 109 31.32 24.74 -0.41
N PRO A 110 31.99 25.43 0.56
CA PRO A 110 31.30 26.48 1.33
C PRO A 110 30.86 27.68 0.49
N SER A 111 31.51 27.91 -0.67
CA SER A 111 31.14 28.98 -1.59
C SER A 111 29.88 28.69 -2.42
N ALA A 112 29.42 27.43 -2.42
CA ALA A 112 28.26 26.95 -3.18
C ALA A 112 27.00 26.84 -2.30
N LYS A 113 26.95 27.59 -1.20
CA LYS A 113 25.74 27.67 -0.37
C LYS A 113 24.59 28.27 -1.17
N LEU A 114 23.41 27.66 -1.06
CA LEU A 114 22.20 28.19 -1.68
C LEU A 114 21.77 29.50 -1.02
N GLU A 115 21.25 30.43 -1.81
CA GLU A 115 20.64 31.66 -1.30
C GLU A 115 19.42 31.36 -0.41
N GLU A 116 18.61 30.39 -0.84
CA GLU A 116 17.51 29.83 -0.09
C GLU A 116 17.66 28.32 0.02
N GLU A 117 17.52 27.78 1.22
CA GLU A 117 17.54 26.33 1.46
C GLU A 117 16.34 25.65 0.80
N LEU A 118 16.56 24.45 0.27
CA LEU A 118 15.54 23.63 -0.37
C LEU A 118 15.22 22.42 0.51
N ILE A 119 13.96 22.05 0.53
CA ILE A 119 13.47 20.86 1.21
C ILE A 119 13.25 19.77 0.18
N VAL A 120 13.76 18.56 0.43
CA VAL A 120 13.36 17.38 -0.32
C VAL A 120 11.94 17.05 0.10
N ARG A 121 11.00 17.05 -0.85
CA ARG A 121 9.55 16.97 -0.56
C ARG A 121 9.18 15.84 0.40
N PRO A 122 8.58 16.15 1.57
CA PRO A 122 7.95 15.15 2.43
C PRO A 122 6.52 14.84 1.98
N THR A 123 5.94 15.75 1.23
CA THR A 123 4.65 15.73 0.53
C THR A 123 4.62 16.92 -0.42
N SER A 124 3.71 16.99 -1.38
CA SER A 124 3.82 17.96 -2.49
C SER A 124 2.76 19.08 -2.48
N GLU A 125 1.89 19.18 -1.48
CA GLU A 125 0.83 20.18 -1.45
C GLU A 125 1.35 21.59 -1.72
N THR A 126 2.39 22.02 -1.04
CA THR A 126 2.90 23.40 -1.12
C THR A 126 3.40 23.76 -2.51
N ILE A 127 4.17 22.88 -3.17
CA ILE A 127 4.67 23.12 -4.52
C ILE A 127 3.54 23.05 -5.56
N ILE A 128 2.60 22.13 -5.37
CA ILE A 128 1.45 21.95 -6.27
C ILE A 128 0.52 23.17 -6.18
N TRP A 129 0.16 23.60 -4.99
CA TRP A 129 -0.73 24.76 -4.81
C TRP A 129 -0.11 26.06 -5.30
N ASN A 130 1.20 26.23 -5.15
CA ASN A 130 1.90 27.35 -5.78
C ASN A 130 1.83 27.29 -7.32
N THR A 131 1.85 26.10 -7.90
CA THR A 131 1.71 25.88 -9.36
C THR A 131 0.26 26.13 -9.80
N TYR A 132 -0.72 25.64 -9.08
CA TYR A 132 -2.14 25.80 -9.40
C TYR A 132 -2.59 27.27 -9.43
N LYS A 133 -1.95 28.12 -8.62
CA LYS A 133 -2.14 29.58 -8.72
C LYS A 133 -1.92 30.14 -10.14
N GLY A 134 -0.99 29.53 -10.88
CA GLY A 134 -0.73 29.89 -12.27
C GLY A 134 -1.74 29.28 -13.25
N TRP A 135 -2.23 28.08 -12.99
CA TRP A 135 -3.10 27.34 -13.90
C TRP A 135 -4.57 27.72 -13.78
N ILE A 136 -5.04 28.11 -12.59
CA ILE A 136 -6.44 28.40 -12.32
C ILE A 136 -6.68 29.93 -12.39
N LYS A 137 -7.58 30.36 -13.26
CA LYS A 137 -7.99 31.76 -13.45
C LYS A 137 -9.51 31.91 -13.45
N SER A 138 -10.21 30.95 -14.01
CA SER A 138 -11.66 30.99 -14.15
C SER A 138 -12.28 29.61 -13.86
N TRP A 139 -13.60 29.60 -13.71
CA TRP A 139 -14.36 28.35 -13.53
C TRP A 139 -14.18 27.35 -14.68
N ARG A 140 -13.71 27.80 -15.87
CA ARG A 140 -13.44 26.92 -17.00
C ARG A 140 -12.19 26.08 -16.83
N ASP A 141 -11.31 26.46 -15.93
CA ASP A 141 -10.08 25.74 -15.63
C ASP A 141 -10.32 24.63 -14.59
N LEU A 142 -11.53 24.53 -14.06
CA LEU A 142 -11.93 23.56 -13.03
C LEU A 142 -12.89 22.49 -13.58
N PRO A 143 -12.84 21.26 -13.04
CA PRO A 143 -11.90 20.81 -12.01
C PRO A 143 -10.49 20.53 -12.56
N ILE A 144 -9.46 20.70 -11.72
CA ILE A 144 -8.14 20.10 -11.97
C ILE A 144 -8.11 18.75 -11.28
N LEU A 145 -7.82 17.70 -12.04
CA LEU A 145 -7.75 16.31 -11.58
C LEU A 145 -6.36 15.74 -11.88
N CYS A 146 -5.39 16.03 -11.00
CA CYS A 146 -4.02 15.59 -11.17
C CYS A 146 -3.63 14.47 -10.21
N ASN A 147 -2.82 13.54 -10.71
CA ASN A 147 -2.11 12.51 -9.97
C ASN A 147 -0.62 12.60 -10.23
N GLN A 148 0.21 12.26 -9.27
CA GLN A 148 1.65 12.16 -9.41
C GLN A 148 2.14 10.83 -8.84
N TRP A 149 2.92 10.08 -9.61
CA TRP A 149 3.75 8.98 -9.13
C TRP A 149 5.14 9.52 -8.82
N ALA A 150 5.58 9.36 -7.56
CA ALA A 150 6.79 10.00 -7.08
C ALA A 150 7.39 9.28 -5.86
N ASN A 151 8.56 9.74 -5.45
CA ASN A 151 9.12 9.46 -4.14
C ASN A 151 8.93 10.67 -3.22
N VAL A 152 8.97 10.41 -1.92
CA VAL A 152 9.04 11.44 -0.86
C VAL A 152 10.05 11.02 0.19
N VAL A 153 10.55 12.00 0.95
CA VAL A 153 11.50 11.77 2.03
C VAL A 153 10.94 12.34 3.33
N ARG A 154 10.72 11.47 4.30
CA ARG A 154 10.33 11.78 5.67
C ARG A 154 11.38 11.18 6.60
N TRP A 155 12.14 12.00 7.30
CA TRP A 155 13.29 11.54 8.09
C TRP A 155 12.83 10.63 9.25
N GLU A 156 12.75 9.34 9.00
CA GLU A 156 12.22 8.36 9.94
C GLU A 156 13.35 7.68 10.72
N MET A 157 13.22 7.64 12.04
CA MET A 157 14.22 7.06 12.93
C MET A 157 14.01 5.57 13.20
N ARG A 158 12.76 5.10 13.14
CA ARG A 158 12.39 3.69 13.40
C ARG A 158 11.88 3.04 12.13
N THR A 159 12.83 2.62 11.29
CA THR A 159 12.52 2.13 9.95
C THR A 159 12.18 0.64 9.92
N ARG A 160 11.24 0.29 9.02
CA ARG A 160 10.87 -1.07 8.67
C ARG A 160 10.54 -1.13 7.19
N LEU A 161 11.16 -2.05 6.45
CA LEU A 161 11.02 -2.18 5.01
C LEU A 161 9.55 -2.17 4.57
N PHE A 162 9.19 -1.39 3.56
CA PHE A 162 7.86 -1.08 3.04
C PHE A 162 6.90 -0.36 4.00
N LEU A 163 6.90 -0.66 5.30
CA LEU A 163 5.94 -0.11 6.25
C LEU A 163 6.28 1.30 6.72
N ARG A 164 7.57 1.54 6.97
CA ARG A 164 8.07 2.81 7.49
C ARG A 164 9.53 2.98 7.09
N THR A 165 9.79 3.76 6.06
CA THR A 165 11.13 4.06 5.55
C THR A 165 11.31 5.57 5.40
N ALA A 166 12.56 6.04 5.43
CA ALA A 166 12.87 7.47 5.28
C ALA A 166 12.54 7.97 3.87
N GLU A 167 12.78 7.14 2.86
CA GLU A 167 12.33 7.36 1.49
C GLU A 167 11.37 6.24 1.09
N PHE A 168 10.31 6.58 0.38
CA PHE A 168 9.36 5.62 -0.19
C PHE A 168 8.73 6.12 -1.48
N LEU A 169 8.27 5.17 -2.28
CA LEU A 169 7.48 5.44 -3.48
C LEU A 169 6.01 5.52 -3.10
N TRP A 170 5.30 6.41 -3.75
CA TRP A 170 3.89 6.59 -3.54
C TRP A 170 3.19 7.16 -4.78
N GLN A 171 1.91 7.28 -4.67
CA GLN A 171 1.06 8.06 -5.51
C GLN A 171 0.39 9.11 -4.64
N GLU A 172 0.28 10.33 -5.16
CA GLU A 172 -0.47 11.41 -4.55
C GLU A 172 -1.35 12.09 -5.60
N GLY A 173 -2.63 12.15 -5.31
CA GLY A 173 -3.59 12.91 -6.11
C GLY A 173 -3.86 14.26 -5.47
N HIS A 174 -4.00 15.28 -6.29
CA HIS A 174 -4.30 16.64 -5.86
C HIS A 174 -5.29 17.26 -6.82
N THR A 175 -6.48 17.59 -6.31
CA THR A 175 -7.56 18.11 -7.13
C THR A 175 -8.05 19.46 -6.66
N ALA A 176 -8.54 20.28 -7.59
CA ALA A 176 -9.13 21.58 -7.31
C ALA A 176 -10.51 21.67 -7.96
N HIS A 177 -11.49 22.17 -7.21
CA HIS A 177 -12.90 22.21 -7.59
C HIS A 177 -13.52 23.59 -7.36
N ALA A 178 -14.59 23.88 -8.10
CA ALA A 178 -15.32 25.12 -7.96
C ALA A 178 -16.21 25.14 -6.70
N THR A 179 -16.75 24.00 -6.29
CA THR A 179 -17.66 23.91 -5.14
C THR A 179 -17.18 22.94 -4.07
N ARG A 180 -17.71 23.13 -2.87
CA ARG A 180 -17.46 22.24 -1.74
C ARG A 180 -17.94 20.83 -2.03
N GLU A 181 -19.14 20.73 -2.58
CA GLU A 181 -19.81 19.47 -2.87
C GLU A 181 -19.01 18.62 -3.88
N GLU A 182 -18.47 19.26 -4.93
CA GLU A 182 -17.61 18.59 -5.90
C GLU A 182 -16.35 17.99 -5.24
N ALA A 183 -15.70 18.75 -4.34
CA ALA A 183 -14.51 18.29 -3.65
C ALA A 183 -14.82 17.17 -2.63
N GLU A 184 -15.92 17.25 -1.88
CA GLU A 184 -16.35 16.18 -0.97
C GLU A 184 -16.68 14.89 -1.75
N GLN A 185 -17.39 15.01 -2.88
CA GLN A 185 -17.67 13.85 -3.75
C GLN A 185 -16.39 13.26 -4.34
N GLU A 186 -15.41 14.08 -4.69
CA GLU A 186 -14.11 13.63 -5.18
C GLU A 186 -13.35 12.85 -4.10
N ALA A 187 -13.28 13.37 -2.88
CA ALA A 187 -12.64 12.67 -1.77
C ALA A 187 -13.29 11.29 -1.50
N GLN A 188 -14.62 11.23 -1.54
CA GLN A 188 -15.37 9.98 -1.39
C GLN A 188 -15.13 9.02 -2.56
N LYS A 189 -15.11 9.51 -3.79
CA LYS A 189 -14.81 8.72 -4.99
C LYS A 189 -13.45 8.05 -4.89
N MET A 190 -12.42 8.78 -4.48
CA MET A 190 -11.05 8.28 -4.47
C MET A 190 -10.80 7.27 -3.35
N VAL A 191 -11.41 7.43 -2.16
CA VAL A 191 -11.33 6.38 -1.14
C VAL A 191 -12.03 5.09 -1.60
N ASN A 192 -13.12 5.19 -2.38
CA ASN A 192 -13.79 4.02 -2.95
C ASN A 192 -12.94 3.32 -4.02
N VAL A 193 -12.19 4.08 -4.84
CA VAL A 193 -11.20 3.52 -5.78
C VAL A 193 -10.14 2.71 -5.03
N TYR A 194 -9.64 3.23 -3.92
CA TYR A 194 -8.68 2.51 -3.08
C TYR A 194 -9.30 1.26 -2.42
N ALA A 195 -10.52 1.36 -1.92
CA ALA A 195 -11.22 0.21 -1.32
C ALA A 195 -11.47 -0.90 -2.35
N ASP A 196 -11.89 -0.54 -3.57
CA ASP A 196 -12.06 -1.47 -4.68
C ASP A 196 -10.74 -2.15 -5.06
N PHE A 197 -9.67 -1.38 -5.21
CA PHE A 197 -8.34 -1.91 -5.48
C PHE A 197 -7.86 -2.88 -4.37
N ALA A 198 -8.02 -2.49 -3.10
CA ALA A 198 -7.63 -3.35 -1.98
C ALA A 198 -8.40 -4.68 -1.99
N ARG A 199 -9.72 -4.63 -2.17
CA ARG A 199 -10.59 -5.82 -2.12
C ARG A 199 -10.39 -6.73 -3.33
N ASN A 200 -10.46 -6.18 -4.53
CA ASN A 200 -10.51 -6.97 -5.75
C ASN A 200 -9.12 -7.33 -6.30
N THR A 201 -8.13 -6.43 -6.16
CA THR A 201 -6.77 -6.66 -6.69
C THR A 201 -5.84 -7.24 -5.64
N MET A 202 -5.80 -6.63 -4.45
CA MET A 202 -4.94 -7.12 -3.36
C MET A 202 -5.54 -8.28 -2.57
N ALA A 203 -6.78 -8.66 -2.83
CA ALA A 203 -7.56 -9.62 -2.03
C ALA A 203 -7.58 -9.25 -0.53
N LEU A 204 -7.56 -7.95 -0.22
CA LEU A 204 -7.43 -7.40 1.13
C LEU A 204 -8.76 -6.77 1.57
N PRO A 205 -9.49 -7.38 2.51
CA PRO A 205 -10.73 -6.81 3.04
C PRO A 205 -10.40 -5.59 3.91
N VAL A 206 -10.90 -4.43 3.52
CA VAL A 206 -10.73 -3.15 4.23
C VAL A 206 -12.06 -2.61 4.72
N VAL A 207 -12.00 -1.80 5.76
CA VAL A 207 -13.12 -0.98 6.26
C VAL A 207 -12.88 0.46 5.81
N VAL A 208 -13.89 1.07 5.20
CA VAL A 208 -13.90 2.49 4.85
C VAL A 208 -14.54 3.30 5.98
N GLY A 209 -13.93 4.41 6.34
CA GLY A 209 -14.47 5.27 7.39
C GLY A 209 -13.82 6.65 7.43
N HIS A 210 -14.40 7.53 8.25
CA HIS A 210 -13.83 8.83 8.57
C HIS A 210 -12.82 8.72 9.71
N LYS A 211 -11.75 9.49 9.65
CA LYS A 211 -10.84 9.68 10.78
C LYS A 211 -11.49 10.57 11.83
N SER A 212 -11.19 10.31 13.10
CA SER A 212 -11.49 11.26 14.17
C SER A 212 -10.77 12.60 13.92
N PRO A 213 -11.25 13.72 14.46
CA PRO A 213 -10.58 15.01 14.29
C PRO A 213 -9.10 15.00 14.66
N ASN A 214 -8.73 14.21 15.68
CA ASN A 214 -7.34 14.08 16.16
C ASN A 214 -6.43 13.25 15.24
N GLU A 215 -6.99 12.35 14.46
CA GLU A 215 -6.24 11.45 13.54
C GLU A 215 -6.33 11.91 12.06
N ARG A 216 -6.92 13.08 11.80
CA ARG A 216 -6.98 13.67 10.45
C ARG A 216 -5.61 14.12 9.97
N PHE A 217 -5.48 14.20 8.66
CA PHE A 217 -4.34 14.85 8.02
C PHE A 217 -4.29 16.33 8.38
N ALA A 218 -3.11 16.86 8.71
CA ALA A 218 -2.92 18.26 9.06
C ALA A 218 -3.37 19.16 7.89
N GLY A 219 -4.27 20.11 8.17
CA GLY A 219 -4.87 20.99 7.17
C GLY A 219 -6.13 20.44 6.49
N ALA A 220 -6.55 19.19 6.77
CA ALA A 220 -7.81 18.65 6.24
C ALA A 220 -9.00 18.95 7.14
N LEU A 221 -10.14 19.29 6.51
CA LEU A 221 -11.42 19.41 7.19
C LEU A 221 -12.03 18.03 7.46
N ASP A 222 -11.76 17.07 6.59
CA ASP A 222 -12.15 15.67 6.77
C ASP A 222 -11.13 14.74 6.12
N THR A 223 -11.00 13.53 6.66
CA THR A 223 -10.13 12.48 6.15
C THR A 223 -10.88 11.17 6.11
N LEU A 224 -11.00 10.60 4.92
CA LEU A 224 -11.45 9.24 4.70
C LEU A 224 -10.26 8.28 4.67
N THR A 225 -10.45 7.06 5.12
CA THR A 225 -9.41 6.04 5.21
C THR A 225 -9.92 4.68 4.81
N ILE A 226 -9.01 3.83 4.37
CA ILE A 226 -9.22 2.38 4.30
C ILE A 226 -8.33 1.70 5.33
N GLU A 227 -8.93 0.95 6.25
CA GLU A 227 -8.25 0.26 7.34
C GLU A 227 -8.28 -1.25 7.13
N ALA A 228 -7.11 -1.88 7.17
CA ALA A 228 -6.95 -3.32 7.06
C ALA A 228 -6.54 -3.94 8.39
N MET A 229 -6.86 -5.21 8.60
CA MET A 229 -6.40 -6.00 9.75
C MET A 229 -5.30 -6.95 9.30
N MET A 230 -4.16 -6.91 9.97
CA MET A 230 -3.04 -7.82 9.73
C MET A 230 -3.19 -9.08 10.57
N GLN A 231 -2.46 -10.14 10.23
CA GLN A 231 -2.60 -11.46 10.88
C GLN A 231 -2.22 -11.48 12.38
N ASP A 232 -1.49 -10.46 12.87
CA ASP A 232 -1.22 -10.27 14.30
C ASP A 232 -2.32 -9.46 15.02
N GLY A 233 -3.43 -9.19 14.34
CA GLY A 233 -4.56 -8.43 14.87
C GLY A 233 -4.36 -6.91 14.92
N LYS A 234 -3.25 -6.38 14.40
CA LYS A 234 -3.06 -4.94 14.35
C LYS A 234 -3.70 -4.33 13.12
N ALA A 235 -4.11 -3.07 13.26
CA ALA A 235 -4.61 -2.27 12.15
C ALA A 235 -3.47 -1.71 11.29
N LEU A 236 -3.72 -1.61 10.00
CA LEU A 236 -2.87 -0.90 9.05
C LEU A 236 -3.72 0.04 8.20
N GLN A 237 -3.37 1.33 8.24
CA GLN A 237 -3.93 2.32 7.32
C GLN A 237 -3.36 2.07 5.93
N ALA A 238 -4.20 1.61 5.01
CA ALA A 238 -3.79 1.21 3.67
C ALA A 238 -3.91 2.34 2.63
N GLY A 239 -4.68 3.37 2.91
CA GLY A 239 -4.81 4.55 2.06
C GLY A 239 -5.72 5.61 2.67
N THR A 240 -5.56 6.86 2.24
CA THR A 240 -6.35 8.00 2.71
C THR A 240 -6.77 8.90 1.58
N SER A 241 -7.91 9.55 1.79
CA SER A 241 -8.44 10.60 0.91
C SER A 241 -8.93 11.76 1.77
N HIS A 242 -8.42 12.96 1.49
CA HIS A 242 -8.59 14.14 2.32
C HIS A 242 -9.46 15.18 1.61
N PHE A 243 -10.46 15.66 2.29
CA PHE A 243 -11.13 16.91 1.94
C PHE A 243 -10.40 18.06 2.65
N LEU A 244 -9.64 18.84 1.88
CA LEU A 244 -8.78 19.91 2.40
C LEU A 244 -9.52 21.25 2.59
N GLY A 245 -10.77 21.33 2.11
CA GLY A 245 -11.51 22.60 2.13
C GLY A 245 -10.82 23.65 1.25
N GLN A 246 -10.63 24.84 1.80
CA GLN A 246 -9.96 25.96 1.13
C GLN A 246 -8.64 26.38 1.80
N ASN A 247 -8.12 25.58 2.72
CA ASN A 247 -6.96 25.96 3.52
C ASN A 247 -5.73 26.24 2.67
N PHE A 248 -5.37 25.31 1.78
CA PHE A 248 -4.25 25.48 0.85
C PHE A 248 -4.52 26.57 -0.21
N ALA A 249 -5.74 26.66 -0.71
CA ALA A 249 -6.13 27.70 -1.65
C ALA A 249 -5.94 29.10 -1.06
N LYS A 250 -6.31 29.30 0.20
CA LYS A 250 -6.10 30.56 0.94
C LYS A 250 -4.62 30.83 1.19
N ALA A 251 -3.86 29.84 1.66
CA ALA A 251 -2.42 29.96 1.95
C ALA A 251 -1.60 30.38 0.71
N PHE A 252 -1.96 29.86 -0.46
CA PHE A 252 -1.28 30.17 -1.73
C PHE A 252 -2.00 31.17 -2.62
N ASN A 253 -3.13 31.71 -2.15
CA ASN A 253 -3.98 32.67 -2.87
C ASN A 253 -4.41 32.14 -4.25
N VAL A 254 -5.01 30.96 -4.28
CA VAL A 254 -5.53 30.30 -5.49
C VAL A 254 -7.01 30.63 -5.65
N LEU A 255 -7.27 31.62 -6.48
CA LEU A 255 -8.60 32.17 -6.78
C LEU A 255 -9.01 31.86 -8.21
N PHE A 256 -10.28 31.70 -8.43
CA PHE A 256 -10.89 31.65 -9.77
C PHE A 256 -12.04 32.64 -9.89
N THR A 257 -12.28 33.10 -11.11
CA THR A 257 -13.47 33.91 -11.41
C THR A 257 -14.64 32.96 -11.70
N ASN A 258 -15.71 33.05 -10.91
CA ASN A 258 -16.90 32.22 -11.10
C ASN A 258 -17.73 32.70 -12.30
N LYS A 259 -18.86 32.04 -12.57
CA LYS A 259 -19.76 32.39 -13.71
C LYS A 259 -20.37 33.76 -13.61
N GLU A 260 -20.55 34.28 -12.42
CA GLU A 260 -21.12 35.58 -12.09
C GLU A 260 -20.05 36.69 -12.09
N GLY A 261 -18.77 36.37 -12.31
CA GLY A 261 -17.69 37.35 -12.35
C GLY A 261 -17.01 37.61 -10.99
N ASN A 262 -17.39 36.91 -9.93
CA ASN A 262 -16.81 37.07 -8.60
C ASN A 262 -15.56 36.21 -8.42
N GLN A 263 -14.65 36.67 -7.56
CA GLN A 263 -13.45 35.90 -7.17
C GLN A 263 -13.79 35.01 -5.98
N GLU A 264 -13.45 33.72 -6.12
CA GLU A 264 -13.64 32.71 -5.09
C GLU A 264 -12.40 31.85 -4.93
N TYR A 265 -12.12 31.36 -3.70
CA TYR A 265 -11.11 30.34 -3.47
C TYR A 265 -11.61 28.97 -3.93
N VAL A 266 -10.72 28.21 -4.55
CA VAL A 266 -11.04 26.82 -4.95
C VAL A 266 -11.13 25.89 -3.74
N TRP A 267 -11.85 24.78 -3.93
CA TRP A 267 -11.96 23.70 -2.97
C TRP A 267 -10.99 22.56 -3.35
N ALA A 268 -10.37 21.96 -2.37
CA ALA A 268 -9.23 21.08 -2.56
C ALA A 268 -9.44 19.68 -2.01
N THR A 269 -8.88 18.68 -2.71
CA THR A 269 -8.66 17.34 -2.16
C THR A 269 -7.23 16.89 -2.35
N SER A 270 -6.76 15.97 -1.49
CA SER A 270 -5.58 15.16 -1.75
C SER A 270 -5.83 13.72 -1.31
N TRP A 271 -5.20 12.77 -1.98
CA TRP A 271 -5.39 11.35 -1.69
C TRP A 271 -4.14 10.56 -2.10
N GLY A 272 -3.81 9.50 -1.34
CA GLY A 272 -2.56 8.81 -1.55
C GLY A 272 -2.51 7.39 -1.00
N VAL A 273 -1.69 6.58 -1.69
CA VAL A 273 -1.22 5.26 -1.26
C VAL A 273 0.27 5.14 -1.56
N SER A 274 0.96 4.30 -0.82
CA SER A 274 2.41 4.13 -0.92
C SER A 274 2.82 2.67 -1.02
N THR A 275 4.11 2.42 -1.14
CA THR A 275 4.71 1.09 -1.02
C THR A 275 4.40 0.39 0.31
N ARG A 276 3.75 1.06 1.29
CA ARG A 276 3.14 0.41 2.46
C ARG A 276 2.15 -0.69 2.07
N LEU A 277 1.50 -0.58 0.90
CA LEU A 277 0.63 -1.64 0.36
C LEU A 277 1.36 -2.96 0.15
N MET A 278 2.66 -2.94 -0.16
CA MET A 278 3.51 -4.14 -0.21
C MET A 278 3.60 -4.81 1.17
N GLY A 279 3.79 -4.02 2.23
CA GLY A 279 3.79 -4.52 3.60
C GLY A 279 2.43 -5.11 4.00
N ALA A 280 1.33 -4.44 3.63
CA ALA A 280 -0.03 -4.93 3.85
C ALA A 280 -0.27 -6.30 3.17
N LEU A 281 0.15 -6.43 1.91
CA LEU A 281 0.04 -7.68 1.13
C LEU A 281 0.76 -8.84 1.82
N ILE A 282 2.00 -8.61 2.27
CA ILE A 282 2.82 -9.61 2.97
C ILE A 282 2.15 -10.03 4.28
N MET A 283 1.75 -9.05 5.11
CA MET A 283 1.21 -9.31 6.45
C MET A 283 -0.20 -9.87 6.43
N ALA A 284 -0.98 -9.63 5.38
CA ALA A 284 -2.33 -10.16 5.27
C ALA A 284 -2.36 -11.61 4.76
N HIS A 285 -1.45 -11.98 3.85
CA HIS A 285 -1.57 -13.24 3.11
C HIS A 285 -0.41 -14.20 3.31
N GLY A 286 0.80 -13.72 3.62
CA GLY A 286 1.97 -14.56 3.82
C GLY A 286 1.76 -15.63 4.91
N ASP A 287 2.45 -16.76 4.76
CA ASP A 287 2.46 -17.85 5.72
C ASP A 287 3.89 -18.25 6.17
N ASP A 288 4.03 -19.34 6.86
CA ASP A 288 5.34 -19.79 7.36
C ASP A 288 6.25 -20.39 6.25
N ASN A 289 5.71 -20.62 5.05
CA ASN A 289 6.44 -21.09 3.89
C ASN A 289 6.88 -19.94 2.95
N GLY A 290 6.27 -18.77 3.06
CA GLY A 290 6.61 -17.65 2.20
C GLY A 290 5.46 -16.67 1.92
N LEU A 291 5.60 -15.97 0.81
CA LEU A 291 4.53 -15.11 0.27
C LEU A 291 3.36 -15.96 -0.24
N VAL A 292 2.16 -15.38 -0.19
CA VAL A 292 0.97 -15.86 -0.89
C VAL A 292 0.44 -14.69 -1.71
N LEU A 293 0.75 -14.69 -3.00
CA LEU A 293 0.39 -13.56 -3.86
C LEU A 293 -0.98 -13.80 -4.50
N PRO A 294 -1.89 -12.81 -4.38
CA PRO A 294 -3.08 -12.79 -5.23
C PRO A 294 -2.67 -12.83 -6.71
N PRO A 295 -3.29 -13.66 -7.55
CA PRO A 295 -2.96 -13.76 -8.98
C PRO A 295 -2.93 -12.42 -9.73
N GLU A 296 -3.81 -11.49 -9.39
CA GLU A 296 -3.86 -10.14 -9.98
C GLU A 296 -2.54 -9.35 -9.78
N LEU A 297 -1.81 -9.60 -8.69
CA LEU A 297 -0.56 -8.92 -8.36
C LEU A 297 0.70 -9.77 -8.58
N ALA A 298 0.56 -11.06 -8.84
CA ALA A 298 1.70 -11.92 -9.05
C ALA A 298 2.44 -11.58 -10.37
N PRO A 299 3.74 -11.22 -10.34
CA PRO A 299 4.51 -10.98 -11.57
C PRO A 299 4.61 -12.23 -12.43
N ILE A 300 4.66 -13.39 -11.78
CA ILE A 300 4.61 -14.71 -12.38
C ILE A 300 3.42 -15.42 -11.76
N GLN A 301 2.41 -15.70 -12.57
CA GLN A 301 1.20 -16.39 -12.10
C GLN A 301 1.37 -17.91 -12.11
N VAL A 302 2.15 -18.41 -13.09
CA VAL A 302 2.44 -19.82 -13.24
C VAL A 302 3.95 -20.03 -13.41
N VAL A 303 4.54 -20.89 -12.59
CA VAL A 303 5.88 -21.37 -12.81
C VAL A 303 5.84 -22.85 -13.25
N MET A 304 6.59 -23.18 -14.30
CA MET A 304 6.69 -24.54 -14.81
C MET A 304 8.07 -25.09 -14.52
N VAL A 305 8.14 -26.27 -13.90
CA VAL A 305 9.40 -26.90 -13.49
C VAL A 305 9.51 -28.26 -14.15
N PRO A 306 10.43 -28.45 -15.10
CA PRO A 306 10.72 -29.76 -15.70
C PRO A 306 11.46 -30.66 -14.71
N ILE A 307 11.09 -31.97 -14.70
CA ILE A 307 11.72 -33.01 -13.91
C ILE A 307 12.34 -34.03 -14.87
N PHE A 308 13.64 -34.09 -14.93
CA PHE A 308 14.37 -34.92 -15.92
C PHE A 308 15.63 -35.51 -15.30
N LYS A 309 16.19 -36.54 -15.99
CA LYS A 309 17.44 -37.19 -15.65
C LYS A 309 18.44 -37.14 -16.80
N THR A 310 17.97 -37.05 -18.05
CA THR A 310 18.80 -37.00 -19.25
C THR A 310 18.50 -35.76 -20.06
N ASP A 311 19.41 -35.38 -20.97
CA ASP A 311 19.20 -34.21 -21.86
C ASP A 311 18.05 -34.45 -22.86
N GLU A 312 17.81 -35.69 -23.27
CA GLU A 312 16.69 -36.04 -24.16
C GLU A 312 15.35 -35.85 -23.45
N GLU A 313 15.24 -36.28 -22.18
CA GLU A 313 14.06 -36.04 -21.34
C GLU A 313 13.86 -34.54 -21.14
N HIS A 314 14.91 -33.79 -20.82
CA HIS A 314 14.87 -32.34 -20.65
C HIS A 314 14.31 -31.64 -21.89
N ASN A 315 14.89 -31.93 -23.06
CA ASN A 315 14.50 -31.29 -24.31
C ASN A 315 13.05 -31.58 -24.67
N ALA A 316 12.58 -32.82 -24.54
CA ALA A 316 11.21 -33.20 -24.82
C ALA A 316 10.20 -32.54 -23.87
N ILE A 317 10.51 -32.48 -22.56
CA ILE A 317 9.65 -31.86 -21.55
C ILE A 317 9.59 -30.33 -21.75
N VAL A 318 10.74 -29.68 -21.94
CA VAL A 318 10.80 -28.22 -22.12
C VAL A 318 10.13 -27.80 -23.42
N GLN A 319 10.23 -28.60 -24.50
CA GLN A 319 9.49 -28.35 -25.73
C GLN A 319 7.99 -28.36 -25.46
N ARG A 320 7.44 -29.36 -24.78
CA ARG A 320 6.01 -29.43 -24.47
C ARG A 320 5.59 -28.33 -23.52
N MET A 321 6.39 -28.02 -22.49
CA MET A 321 6.15 -26.90 -21.60
C MET A 321 6.13 -25.56 -22.35
N SER A 322 6.95 -25.38 -23.36
CA SER A 322 6.98 -24.15 -24.18
C SER A 322 5.70 -23.98 -24.99
N GLU A 323 5.12 -25.07 -25.49
CA GLU A 323 3.82 -25.07 -26.19
C GLU A 323 2.71 -24.65 -25.21
N ILE A 324 2.65 -25.30 -24.03
CA ILE A 324 1.66 -24.95 -22.98
C ILE A 324 1.85 -23.51 -22.50
N LYS A 325 3.09 -23.06 -22.34
CA LYS A 325 3.38 -21.66 -21.99
C LYS A 325 2.79 -20.69 -23.01
N ALA A 326 2.98 -20.97 -24.30
CA ALA A 326 2.44 -20.12 -25.36
C ALA A 326 0.90 -20.07 -25.35
N GLU A 327 0.23 -21.17 -25.03
CA GLU A 327 -1.22 -21.21 -24.85
C GLU A 327 -1.68 -20.36 -23.68
N LEU A 328 -1.00 -20.47 -22.52
CA LEU A 328 -1.29 -19.68 -21.32
C LEU A 328 -1.02 -18.18 -21.52
N GLU A 329 0.08 -17.83 -22.16
CA GLU A 329 0.42 -16.44 -22.47
C GLU A 329 -0.58 -15.80 -23.44
N LYS A 330 -1.10 -16.57 -24.39
CA LYS A 330 -2.19 -16.14 -25.29
C LYS A 330 -3.49 -15.86 -24.52
N ALA A 331 -3.73 -16.58 -23.44
CA ALA A 331 -4.84 -16.36 -22.51
C ALA A 331 -4.56 -15.22 -21.49
N GLY A 332 -3.41 -14.53 -21.59
CA GLY A 332 -3.05 -13.42 -20.71
C GLY A 332 -2.40 -13.83 -19.38
N VAL A 333 -2.04 -15.09 -19.22
CA VAL A 333 -1.39 -15.61 -18.00
C VAL A 333 0.14 -15.42 -18.10
N SER A 334 0.75 -14.84 -17.06
CA SER A 334 2.21 -14.69 -16.99
C SER A 334 2.87 -16.01 -16.53
N VAL A 335 3.72 -16.56 -17.40
CA VAL A 335 4.32 -17.89 -17.20
C VAL A 335 5.85 -17.84 -17.26
N LYS A 336 6.49 -18.55 -16.34
CA LYS A 336 7.94 -18.78 -16.36
C LYS A 336 8.23 -20.27 -16.38
N ILE A 337 9.12 -20.72 -17.28
CA ILE A 337 9.74 -22.04 -17.19
C ILE A 337 11.04 -21.89 -16.40
N ASP A 338 11.20 -22.69 -15.35
CA ASP A 338 12.43 -22.78 -14.58
C ASP A 338 13.22 -24.04 -15.01
N ASP A 339 13.95 -23.89 -16.09
CA ASP A 339 14.75 -24.95 -16.71
C ASP A 339 16.21 -25.04 -16.21
N ARG A 340 16.55 -24.30 -15.14
CA ARG A 340 17.89 -24.35 -14.53
C ARG A 340 18.26 -25.80 -14.19
N ASP A 341 19.32 -26.32 -14.82
CA ASP A 341 19.83 -27.71 -14.67
C ASP A 341 20.68 -27.91 -13.42
N THR A 342 21.25 -26.83 -12.88
CA THR A 342 22.10 -26.80 -11.69
C THR A 342 21.35 -27.00 -10.38
N LEU A 343 20.02 -26.92 -10.38
CA LEU A 343 19.17 -27.02 -9.21
C LEU A 343 18.21 -28.20 -9.28
N ARG A 344 18.08 -28.90 -8.17
CA ARG A 344 17.10 -30.00 -8.04
C ARG A 344 15.68 -29.48 -8.01
N PRO A 345 14.68 -30.21 -8.54
CA PRO A 345 13.28 -29.79 -8.56
C PRO A 345 12.74 -29.33 -7.19
N GLY A 346 13.03 -30.04 -6.11
CA GLY A 346 12.61 -29.70 -4.77
C GLY A 346 13.12 -28.33 -4.29
N PHE A 347 14.31 -27.90 -4.70
CA PHE A 347 14.84 -26.58 -4.39
C PHE A 347 14.07 -25.50 -5.17
N LYS A 348 13.81 -25.73 -6.46
CA LYS A 348 13.00 -24.83 -7.29
C LYS A 348 11.58 -24.68 -6.72
N PHE A 349 10.96 -25.77 -6.29
CA PHE A 349 9.64 -25.76 -5.66
C PHE A 349 9.60 -24.86 -4.43
N ALA A 350 10.56 -25.04 -3.51
CA ALA A 350 10.67 -24.25 -2.29
C ALA A 350 10.97 -22.76 -2.57
N GLU A 351 11.79 -22.48 -3.60
CA GLU A 351 12.08 -21.09 -3.99
C GLU A 351 10.84 -20.36 -4.52
N TRP A 352 10.06 -21.01 -5.41
CA TRP A 352 8.86 -20.41 -5.97
C TRP A 352 7.70 -20.36 -4.99
N GLU A 353 7.62 -21.30 -4.05
CA GLU A 353 6.71 -21.27 -2.93
C GLU A 353 7.01 -20.09 -2.01
N LEU A 354 8.29 -19.88 -1.66
CA LEU A 354 8.74 -18.72 -0.88
C LEU A 354 8.38 -17.38 -1.58
N LYS A 355 8.51 -17.31 -2.89
CA LYS A 355 8.15 -16.14 -3.71
C LYS A 355 6.64 -15.97 -3.91
N GLY A 356 5.83 -16.92 -3.45
CA GLY A 356 4.37 -16.83 -3.47
C GLY A 356 3.75 -16.95 -4.85
N VAL A 357 4.39 -17.62 -5.80
CA VAL A 357 3.83 -17.84 -7.14
C VAL A 357 2.54 -18.65 -7.03
N PRO A 358 1.39 -18.14 -7.56
CA PRO A 358 0.08 -18.74 -7.32
C PRO A 358 -0.04 -20.21 -7.74
N VAL A 359 0.55 -20.58 -8.88
CA VAL A 359 0.45 -21.92 -9.44
C VAL A 359 1.83 -22.43 -9.85
N ARG A 360 2.17 -23.65 -9.43
CA ARG A 360 3.33 -24.39 -9.92
C ARG A 360 2.87 -25.58 -10.74
N ILE A 361 3.39 -25.71 -11.95
CA ILE A 361 3.24 -26.88 -12.81
C ILE A 361 4.53 -27.67 -12.77
N ALA A 362 4.47 -28.98 -12.56
CA ALA A 362 5.59 -29.87 -12.72
C ALA A 362 5.25 -30.95 -13.78
N MET A 363 6.23 -31.32 -14.57
CA MET A 363 6.09 -32.35 -15.59
C MET A 363 7.40 -33.19 -15.62
N GLY A 364 7.23 -34.49 -15.51
CA GLY A 364 8.27 -35.45 -15.69
C GLY A 364 8.04 -36.35 -16.91
N PRO A 365 8.95 -37.33 -17.20
CA PRO A 365 8.79 -38.23 -18.35
C PRO A 365 7.49 -39.05 -18.31
N ARG A 366 7.03 -39.42 -17.10
CA ARG A 366 5.78 -40.19 -16.93
C ARG A 366 4.57 -39.31 -17.25
N ASP A 367 4.57 -38.04 -16.81
CA ASP A 367 3.50 -37.08 -17.08
C ASP A 367 3.43 -36.79 -18.58
N LEU A 368 4.58 -36.58 -19.22
CA LEU A 368 4.68 -36.37 -20.65
C LEU A 368 4.09 -37.55 -21.44
N ALA A 369 4.43 -38.77 -21.08
CA ALA A 369 3.93 -39.98 -21.72
C ALA A 369 2.43 -40.19 -21.49
N ALA A 370 1.92 -39.83 -20.33
CA ALA A 370 0.52 -39.99 -19.96
C ALA A 370 -0.38 -38.79 -20.44
N GLY A 371 0.21 -37.75 -21.03
CA GLY A 371 -0.53 -36.54 -21.39
C GLY A 371 -1.09 -35.76 -20.18
N THR A 372 -0.44 -35.84 -19.01
CA THR A 372 -0.82 -35.21 -17.77
C THR A 372 0.24 -34.24 -17.27
N LEU A 373 -0.08 -33.46 -16.24
CA LEU A 373 0.87 -32.62 -15.48
C LEU A 373 0.40 -32.47 -14.04
N GLU A 374 1.35 -32.26 -13.11
CA GLU A 374 1.05 -31.94 -11.72
C GLU A 374 0.87 -30.43 -11.58
N ILE A 375 -0.25 -30.00 -10.99
CA ILE A 375 -0.50 -28.64 -10.56
C ILE A 375 -0.43 -28.59 -9.03
N ALA A 376 0.28 -27.60 -8.49
CA ALA A 376 0.23 -27.26 -7.08
C ALA A 376 -0.18 -25.79 -6.92
N ARG A 377 -1.21 -25.56 -6.10
CA ARG A 377 -1.66 -24.20 -5.78
C ARG A 377 -1.01 -23.69 -4.51
N ARG A 378 -0.65 -22.41 -4.50
CA ARG A 378 0.12 -21.82 -3.38
C ARG A 378 -0.74 -21.54 -2.13
N ASP A 379 -2.02 -21.18 -2.33
CA ASP A 379 -2.91 -20.73 -1.27
C ASP A 379 -3.40 -21.85 -0.33
N THR A 380 -3.49 -23.10 -0.83
CA THR A 380 -3.93 -24.29 -0.07
C THR A 380 -2.85 -25.35 0.05
N LEU A 381 -1.77 -25.26 -0.74
CA LEU A 381 -0.71 -26.28 -0.90
C LEU A 381 -1.21 -27.61 -1.48
N GLU A 382 -2.43 -27.65 -1.99
CA GLU A 382 -3.01 -28.81 -2.63
C GLU A 382 -2.36 -29.09 -3.99
N LYS A 383 -2.29 -30.37 -4.33
CA LYS A 383 -1.77 -30.88 -5.60
C LYS A 383 -2.82 -31.68 -6.32
N SER A 384 -2.85 -31.53 -7.63
CA SER A 384 -3.73 -32.30 -8.52
C SER A 384 -2.98 -32.69 -9.79
N SER A 385 -3.42 -33.79 -10.43
CA SER A 385 -2.97 -34.16 -11.77
C SER A 385 -4.07 -33.82 -12.77
N VAL A 386 -3.72 -33.13 -13.83
CA VAL A 386 -4.68 -32.69 -14.87
C VAL A 386 -4.19 -33.06 -16.26
N SER A 387 -5.12 -33.16 -17.21
CA SER A 387 -4.78 -33.38 -18.63
C SER A 387 -4.08 -32.15 -19.21
N GLN A 388 -3.14 -32.36 -20.14
CA GLN A 388 -2.48 -31.31 -20.88
C GLN A 388 -3.39 -30.65 -21.95
N GLU A 389 -4.53 -31.27 -22.28
CA GLU A 389 -5.39 -30.81 -23.41
C GLU A 389 -6.20 -29.58 -23.08
N ALA A 390 -6.58 -29.29 -21.88
CA ALA A 390 -7.40 -28.13 -21.51
C ALA A 390 -6.73 -27.28 -20.41
N VAL A 391 -5.39 -27.30 -20.38
CA VAL A 391 -4.65 -26.68 -19.28
C VAL A 391 -4.88 -25.18 -19.19
N ALA A 392 -5.00 -24.46 -20.29
CA ALA A 392 -5.22 -23.00 -20.28
C ALA A 392 -6.53 -22.65 -19.60
N GLU A 393 -7.65 -23.24 -20.00
CA GLU A 393 -8.97 -23.01 -19.38
C GLU A 393 -8.99 -23.40 -17.90
N HIS A 394 -8.31 -24.51 -17.56
CA HIS A 394 -8.21 -24.94 -16.16
C HIS A 394 -7.43 -23.93 -15.31
N ILE A 395 -6.29 -23.41 -15.79
CA ILE A 395 -5.45 -22.44 -15.09
C ILE A 395 -6.20 -21.10 -14.93
N GLU A 396 -6.88 -20.61 -15.96
CA GLU A 396 -7.68 -19.38 -15.86
C GLU A 396 -8.71 -19.47 -14.73
N LYS A 397 -9.49 -20.56 -14.70
CA LYS A 397 -10.46 -20.79 -13.62
C LYS A 397 -9.80 -20.92 -12.25
N LEU A 398 -8.66 -21.62 -12.19
CA LEU A 398 -7.90 -21.80 -10.96
C LEU A 398 -7.36 -20.50 -10.40
N LEU A 399 -6.84 -19.59 -11.25
CA LEU A 399 -6.35 -18.28 -10.81
C LEU A 399 -7.49 -17.43 -10.23
N VAL A 400 -8.68 -17.45 -10.83
CA VAL A 400 -9.86 -16.76 -10.29
C VAL A 400 -10.26 -17.34 -8.93
N ASP A 401 -10.25 -18.66 -8.78
CA ASP A 401 -10.56 -19.34 -7.52
C ASP A 401 -9.53 -19.03 -6.44
N ILE A 402 -8.24 -19.03 -6.77
CA ILE A 402 -7.16 -18.63 -5.84
C ILE A 402 -7.35 -17.19 -5.36
N GLN A 403 -7.64 -16.24 -6.27
CA GLN A 403 -7.88 -14.83 -5.93
C GLN A 403 -9.02 -14.72 -4.90
N GLN A 404 -10.13 -15.39 -5.17
CA GLN A 404 -11.30 -15.36 -4.29
C GLN A 404 -11.04 -16.07 -2.96
N ASN A 405 -10.33 -17.21 -2.97
CA ASN A 405 -10.01 -17.96 -1.76
C ASN A 405 -9.09 -17.14 -0.83
N ILE A 406 -8.08 -16.45 -1.35
CA ILE A 406 -7.20 -15.56 -0.57
C ILE A 406 -8.03 -14.44 0.09
N TYR A 407 -8.94 -13.81 -0.65
CA TYR A 407 -9.85 -12.80 -0.11
C TYR A 407 -10.75 -13.35 0.99
N ASN A 408 -11.41 -14.48 0.75
CA ASN A 408 -12.34 -15.10 1.70
C ASN A 408 -11.63 -15.49 3.00
N LYS A 409 -10.41 -15.99 2.92
CA LYS A 409 -9.59 -16.35 4.08
C LYS A 409 -9.25 -15.14 4.93
N ALA A 410 -8.83 -14.04 4.30
CA ALA A 410 -8.54 -12.78 4.97
C ALA A 410 -9.81 -12.15 5.57
N LEU A 411 -10.94 -12.22 4.86
CA LEU A 411 -12.24 -11.73 5.33
C LEU A 411 -12.71 -12.51 6.57
N ALA A 412 -12.66 -13.83 6.51
CA ALA A 412 -13.04 -14.68 7.65
C ALA A 412 -12.16 -14.40 8.89
N PHE A 413 -10.86 -14.20 8.69
CA PHE A 413 -9.96 -13.81 9.77
C PHE A 413 -10.34 -12.46 10.39
N ARG A 414 -10.58 -11.43 9.55
CA ARG A 414 -11.00 -10.11 10.02
C ARG A 414 -12.29 -10.21 10.82
N ASP A 415 -13.33 -10.85 10.26
CA ASP A 415 -14.66 -10.90 10.88
C ASP A 415 -14.67 -11.68 12.19
N ALA A 416 -13.83 -12.72 12.32
CA ALA A 416 -13.63 -13.45 13.57
C ALA A 416 -12.91 -12.63 14.67
N ASN A 417 -12.23 -11.54 14.28
CA ASN A 417 -11.48 -10.68 15.19
C ASN A 417 -12.10 -9.27 15.37
N VAL A 418 -13.35 -9.10 14.98
CA VAL A 418 -14.13 -7.89 15.28
C VAL A 418 -15.03 -8.16 16.48
N ARG A 419 -14.95 -7.32 17.52
CA ARG A 419 -15.70 -7.51 18.76
C ARG A 419 -16.34 -6.22 19.24
N LYS A 420 -17.59 -6.29 19.72
CA LYS A 420 -18.23 -5.19 20.46
C LYS A 420 -17.76 -5.23 21.90
N VAL A 421 -17.44 -4.07 22.45
CA VAL A 421 -16.97 -3.90 23.83
C VAL A 421 -17.70 -2.73 24.46
N ASP A 422 -18.24 -2.92 25.67
CA ASP A 422 -19.16 -1.99 26.31
C ASP A 422 -18.62 -1.37 27.61
N SER A 423 -17.46 -1.83 28.10
CA SER A 423 -16.87 -1.31 29.33
C SER A 423 -15.36 -1.08 29.20
N TRP A 424 -14.85 -0.17 30.03
CA TRP A 424 -13.43 0.16 30.04
C TRP A 424 -12.54 -1.02 30.48
N ASP A 425 -12.98 -1.78 31.46
CA ASP A 425 -12.22 -2.93 31.97
C ASP A 425 -12.15 -4.04 30.92
N GLU A 426 -13.27 -4.34 30.26
CA GLU A 426 -13.30 -5.27 29.12
C GLU A 426 -12.41 -4.78 27.94
N PHE A 427 -12.45 -3.48 27.64
CA PHE A 427 -11.61 -2.91 26.59
C PHE A 427 -10.12 -3.13 26.83
N LYS A 428 -9.64 -2.90 28.07
CA LYS A 428 -8.24 -3.12 28.44
C LYS A 428 -7.79 -4.57 28.28
N GLU A 429 -8.67 -5.53 28.47
CA GLU A 429 -8.36 -6.95 28.26
C GLU A 429 -8.47 -7.35 26.78
N GLU A 430 -9.52 -6.92 26.09
CA GLU A 430 -9.74 -7.29 24.69
C GLU A 430 -8.72 -6.67 23.74
N ILE A 431 -8.26 -5.43 24.00
CA ILE A 431 -7.28 -4.77 23.14
C ILE A 431 -5.92 -5.48 23.10
N LYS A 432 -5.55 -6.19 24.17
CA LYS A 432 -4.33 -7.00 24.25
C LYS A 432 -4.34 -8.18 23.29
N LYS A 433 -5.53 -8.69 22.95
CA LYS A 433 -5.72 -9.79 22.00
C LYS A 433 -5.61 -9.35 20.54
N GLY A 434 -5.53 -8.04 20.29
CA GLY A 434 -5.61 -7.45 18.94
C GLY A 434 -7.02 -7.48 18.37
N GLY A 435 -7.15 -7.16 17.07
CA GLY A 435 -8.43 -7.09 16.38
C GLY A 435 -9.03 -5.69 16.37
N PHE A 436 -10.23 -5.58 15.84
CA PHE A 436 -11.02 -4.36 15.78
C PHE A 436 -12.08 -4.38 16.91
N LEU A 437 -12.02 -3.38 17.78
CA LEU A 437 -12.97 -3.22 18.86
C LEU A 437 -13.98 -2.14 18.51
N LEU A 438 -15.25 -2.51 18.44
CA LEU A 438 -16.37 -1.61 18.20
C LEU A 438 -16.86 -1.07 19.54
N CYS A 439 -16.51 0.17 19.85
CA CYS A 439 -16.77 0.79 21.14
C CYS A 439 -17.45 2.14 20.99
N HIS A 440 -18.30 2.49 21.95
CA HIS A 440 -18.84 3.82 22.08
C HIS A 440 -17.77 4.83 22.49
N TRP A 441 -17.77 5.99 21.86
CA TRP A 441 -16.88 7.12 22.08
C TRP A 441 -17.70 8.42 22.15
N ASP A 442 -17.37 9.34 23.04
CA ASP A 442 -18.10 10.57 23.31
C ASP A 442 -17.81 11.71 22.28
N GLY A 443 -17.01 11.43 21.25
CA GLY A 443 -16.68 12.42 20.23
C GLY A 443 -15.58 13.42 20.61
N THR A 444 -14.97 13.31 21.79
CA THR A 444 -13.99 14.28 22.28
C THR A 444 -12.55 13.81 22.07
N THR A 445 -11.69 14.76 21.67
CA THR A 445 -10.23 14.52 21.53
C THR A 445 -9.59 14.13 22.86
N GLU A 446 -10.03 14.74 23.97
CA GLU A 446 -9.50 14.46 25.30
C GLU A 446 -9.67 12.96 25.68
N THR A 447 -10.86 12.41 25.45
CA THR A 447 -11.11 10.98 25.72
C THR A 447 -10.29 10.08 24.82
N GLU A 448 -10.16 10.41 23.53
CA GLU A 448 -9.35 9.67 22.57
C GLU A 448 -7.87 9.64 22.97
N GLU A 449 -7.29 10.77 23.36
CA GLU A 449 -5.90 10.87 23.81
C GLU A 449 -5.64 10.06 25.06
N ARG A 450 -6.53 10.09 26.06
CA ARG A 450 -6.40 9.29 27.29
C ARG A 450 -6.45 7.79 27.00
N ILE A 451 -7.36 7.35 26.15
CA ILE A 451 -7.42 5.94 25.72
C ILE A 451 -6.09 5.52 25.07
N LYS A 452 -5.55 6.37 24.19
CA LYS A 452 -4.27 6.15 23.51
C LYS A 452 -3.08 6.10 24.49
N GLU A 453 -3.04 7.00 25.45
CA GLU A 453 -1.98 7.03 26.47
C GLU A 453 -1.97 5.76 27.29
N GLU A 454 -3.14 5.30 27.76
CA GLU A 454 -3.26 4.14 28.65
C GLU A 454 -3.10 2.79 27.92
N THR A 455 -3.50 2.69 26.65
CA THR A 455 -3.61 1.39 25.98
C THR A 455 -2.82 1.26 24.67
N LYS A 456 -2.32 2.35 24.12
CA LYS A 456 -1.74 2.44 22.77
C LYS A 456 -2.77 2.25 21.64
N ALA A 457 -4.03 2.01 21.95
CA ALA A 457 -5.08 1.93 20.95
C ALA A 457 -5.46 3.32 20.43
N THR A 458 -5.75 3.39 19.13
CA THR A 458 -6.25 4.61 18.47
C THR A 458 -7.60 4.34 17.81
N ILE A 459 -8.40 5.37 17.59
CA ILE A 459 -9.57 5.28 16.74
C ILE A 459 -9.08 5.11 15.31
N ARG A 460 -9.35 3.95 14.72
CA ARG A 460 -8.94 3.67 13.34
C ARG A 460 -9.82 4.41 12.34
N CYS A 461 -11.13 4.28 12.54
CA CYS A 461 -12.11 5.05 11.78
C CYS A 461 -13.49 5.03 12.45
N ILE A 462 -14.31 5.96 12.03
CA ILE A 462 -15.77 5.93 12.15
C ILE A 462 -16.29 5.25 10.89
N PRO A 463 -16.71 3.98 10.94
CA PRO A 463 -16.99 3.19 9.75
C PRO A 463 -18.22 3.68 8.99
N ILE A 464 -18.18 3.60 7.64
CA ILE A 464 -19.28 4.02 6.76
C ILE A 464 -19.74 2.94 5.77
N ASP A 465 -19.03 1.83 5.67
CA ASP A 465 -19.38 0.73 4.75
C ASP A 465 -19.56 -0.63 5.45
N SER A 466 -18.66 -1.00 6.32
CA SER A 466 -18.69 -2.25 7.08
C SER A 466 -18.66 -1.94 8.58
N TYR A 467 -19.38 -2.72 9.38
CA TYR A 467 -19.46 -2.53 10.84
C TYR A 467 -20.05 -1.17 11.29
N VAL A 468 -20.82 -0.51 10.43
CA VAL A 468 -21.56 0.68 10.81
C VAL A 468 -22.52 0.31 11.95
N CYS A 469 -22.41 1.00 13.08
CA CYS A 469 -23.20 0.72 14.25
C CYS A 469 -23.65 2.03 14.90
N GLU A 470 -24.81 2.50 14.44
CA GLU A 470 -25.50 3.68 14.98
C GLU A 470 -26.50 3.18 16.04
N GLU A 471 -26.09 3.24 17.29
CA GLU A 471 -26.90 2.86 18.44
C GLU A 471 -26.57 3.79 19.62
N GLU A 472 -27.59 4.06 20.46
CA GLU A 472 -27.41 4.83 21.68
C GLU A 472 -26.61 4.02 22.71
N GLY A 473 -25.64 4.66 23.34
CA GLY A 473 -24.81 4.02 24.33
C GLY A 473 -24.00 5.02 25.16
N LYS A 474 -23.03 4.53 25.87
CA LYS A 474 -22.13 5.35 26.68
C LYS A 474 -20.68 5.08 26.30
N CYS A 475 -19.91 6.16 26.17
CA CYS A 475 -18.47 6.07 25.97
C CYS A 475 -17.84 5.13 27.01
N ILE A 476 -17.06 4.18 26.52
CA ILE A 476 -16.43 3.14 27.37
C ILE A 476 -15.48 3.74 28.43
N TYR A 477 -14.91 4.92 28.18
CA TYR A 477 -13.96 5.60 29.05
C TYR A 477 -14.63 6.65 29.95
N SER A 478 -15.34 7.62 29.34
CA SER A 478 -15.91 8.77 30.07
C SER A 478 -17.30 8.52 30.64
N GLY A 479 -18.01 7.49 30.17
CA GLY A 479 -19.41 7.23 30.54
C GLY A 479 -20.42 8.22 29.95
N LYS A 480 -19.98 9.22 29.17
CA LYS A 480 -20.84 10.19 28.50
C LYS A 480 -21.67 9.55 27.38
N PRO A 481 -22.82 10.12 26.99
CA PRO A 481 -23.63 9.62 25.88
C PRO A 481 -22.85 9.52 24.58
N SER A 482 -23.19 8.53 23.77
CA SER A 482 -22.64 8.29 22.44
C SER A 482 -23.73 7.70 21.54
N HIS A 483 -23.78 8.11 20.28
CA HIS A 483 -24.80 7.72 19.30
C HIS A 483 -24.31 6.67 18.30
N ARG A 484 -23.02 6.29 18.38
CA ARG A 484 -22.42 5.31 17.48
C ARG A 484 -21.20 4.64 18.08
N ARG A 485 -20.85 3.49 17.54
CA ARG A 485 -19.57 2.86 17.81
C ARG A 485 -18.54 3.25 16.77
N VAL A 486 -17.29 3.34 17.20
CA VAL A 486 -16.13 3.54 16.34
C VAL A 486 -15.17 2.35 16.49
N ILE A 487 -14.24 2.20 15.54
CA ILE A 487 -13.27 1.11 15.56
C ILE A 487 -12.00 1.56 16.28
N PHE A 488 -11.68 0.89 17.38
CA PHE A 488 -10.38 0.98 18.04
C PHE A 488 -9.49 -0.20 17.69
N SER A 489 -8.19 0.04 17.55
CA SER A 489 -7.17 -1.01 17.41
C SER A 489 -5.79 -0.46 17.73
N ILE A 490 -4.85 -1.36 18.02
CA ILE A 490 -3.42 -1.04 17.97
C ILE A 490 -2.99 -1.06 16.49
N ALA A 491 -2.18 -0.11 16.06
CA ALA A 491 -1.79 0.06 14.67
C ALA A 491 -0.28 -0.01 14.44
N TYR A 492 0.10 -0.26 13.19
CA TYR A 492 1.48 -0.17 12.69
C TYR A 492 1.94 1.28 12.50
#